data_3fadd8875cdf8a41f7e06d383432d8e9
#
_entry.id   3fadd8875cdf8a41f7e06d383432d8e9
#
_cell.length_a   1.000
_cell.length_b   1.000
_cell.length_c   1.000
_cell.angle_alpha   90.00
_cell.angle_beta   90.00
_cell.angle_gamma   90.00
#
_symmetry.space_group_name_H-M   'P 1'
#
loop_
_entity.id
_entity.type
_entity.pdbx_description
1 polymer ?
#
loop_
_entity_poly.entity_id
_entity_poly.type
_entity_poly.pdbx_seq_one_letter_code
_entity_poly.pdbx_strand_id
1 'polypeptide(L)'
;MTSTRYRSVFLFLFMAFMSQAVMAQVNPIRIQSTAVPFMLISPDARSGGMGNLSLAMSPEANDLFGNTAKLPYLNEGRGFLINYTPWLKDLGLNDVYLASAGFYKKLDDKSSINSSLRFFSLGNIDFSDENGNINLPSQRPSEFSYDFGYSTLLTDKFSMGVTLRYIHSRLVSGSYGGLVNYRAGNTLSGDISLFYKQKEDLQGFHAGLLLSNLGGKISYSNETKNKYFIPANLGLGIGYLNKMDADNAIEFGVDINRIMVPANPDNSNTESVNQYFSQSVVTSWFNSFNNKYGMPIGESLKASMGIEYNYTNRFYIRGGYFIDNNKNLGSMQYFTLGTSFQYQQSKFNISYLVPAGGGISRNPLSNTLRFGSIFYF
;
A
#
# COMPACT_ATOMS: atom_id res chain seq x y z
N MET A 1 49.17 -46.72 -18.51
CA MET A 1 48.59 -45.84 -19.59
C MET A 1 47.14 -45.41 -19.33
N THR A 2 46.56 -45.56 -18.16
CA THR A 2 45.13 -45.29 -17.91
C THR A 2 44.86 -44.01 -17.10
N SER A 3 45.85 -43.41 -16.42
CA SER A 3 45.60 -42.24 -15.57
C SER A 3 45.53 -40.88 -16.32
N THR A 4 46.10 -40.81 -17.54
CA THR A 4 46.13 -39.57 -18.32
C THR A 4 44.82 -39.29 -19.03
N ARG A 5 44.05 -40.32 -19.40
CA ARG A 5 42.74 -40.15 -20.07
C ARG A 5 41.66 -39.60 -19.14
N TYR A 6 41.66 -39.97 -17.88
CA TYR A 6 40.67 -39.43 -16.89
C TYR A 6 40.93 -37.97 -16.53
N ARG A 7 42.17 -37.54 -16.51
CA ARG A 7 42.53 -36.13 -16.27
C ARG A 7 42.08 -35.23 -17.43
N SER A 8 42.18 -35.68 -18.68
CA SER A 8 41.74 -34.92 -19.85
C SER A 8 40.21 -34.82 -19.91
N VAL A 9 39.49 -35.88 -19.54
CA VAL A 9 38.00 -35.87 -19.48
C VAL A 9 37.50 -34.98 -18.36
N PHE A 10 38.17 -34.97 -17.19
CA PHE A 10 37.82 -34.10 -16.07
C PHE A 10 38.09 -32.62 -16.39
N LEU A 11 39.16 -32.33 -17.11
CA LEU A 11 39.50 -30.96 -17.56
C LEU A 11 38.49 -30.46 -18.61
N PHE A 12 38.03 -31.34 -19.50
CA PHE A 12 37.03 -31.01 -20.52
C PHE A 12 35.65 -30.78 -19.90
N LEU A 13 35.23 -31.59 -18.93
CA LEU A 13 34.00 -31.40 -18.15
C LEU A 13 34.07 -30.12 -17.29
N PHE A 14 35.21 -29.79 -16.72
CA PHE A 14 35.41 -28.56 -15.95
C PHE A 14 35.38 -27.31 -16.85
N MET A 15 35.97 -27.36 -18.05
CA MET A 15 35.85 -26.28 -19.05
C MET A 15 34.45 -26.16 -19.63
N ALA A 16 33.70 -27.24 -19.80
CA ALA A 16 32.31 -27.21 -20.24
C ALA A 16 31.38 -26.63 -19.15
N PHE A 17 31.71 -26.82 -17.87
CA PHE A 17 31.01 -26.19 -16.73
C PHE A 17 31.35 -24.69 -16.61
N MET A 18 32.57 -24.28 -16.96
CA MET A 18 33.01 -22.86 -16.94
C MET A 18 32.47 -22.08 -18.15
N SER A 19 32.05 -22.73 -19.26
CA SER A 19 31.45 -22.06 -20.41
C SER A 19 29.98 -21.68 -20.23
N GLN A 20 29.37 -21.98 -19.09
CA GLN A 20 28.12 -21.35 -18.61
C GLN A 20 28.41 -19.95 -18.03
N ALA A 21 29.62 -19.45 -18.30
CA ALA A 21 30.03 -18.12 -17.89
C ALA A 21 29.25 -17.06 -18.65
N VAL A 22 28.37 -16.43 -17.92
CA VAL A 22 28.18 -14.98 -17.95
C VAL A 22 27.70 -14.46 -19.31
N MET A 23 26.53 -14.85 -19.70
CA MET A 23 25.60 -13.83 -20.18
C MET A 23 25.23 -13.02 -18.90
N ALA A 24 26.04 -12.06 -18.58
CA ALA A 24 25.64 -10.95 -17.78
C ALA A 24 24.59 -10.18 -18.60
N GLN A 25 23.38 -10.72 -18.65
CA GLN A 25 22.24 -9.96 -19.06
C GLN A 25 22.15 -8.85 -18.00
N VAL A 26 22.58 -7.66 -18.39
CA VAL A 26 22.21 -6.45 -17.69
C VAL A 26 20.69 -6.44 -17.75
N ASN A 27 20.06 -7.02 -16.73
CA ASN A 27 18.62 -6.96 -16.61
C ASN A 27 18.27 -5.47 -16.51
N PRO A 28 17.49 -4.94 -17.44
CA PRO A 28 17.14 -3.52 -17.38
C PRO A 28 16.49 -3.25 -16.03
N ILE A 29 16.91 -2.17 -15.38
CA ILE A 29 16.32 -1.72 -14.11
C ILE A 29 14.84 -1.46 -14.38
N ARG A 30 13.98 -2.29 -13.80
CA ARG A 30 12.53 -2.17 -13.95
C ARG A 30 11.96 -1.61 -12.66
N ILE A 31 11.31 -0.46 -12.74
CA ILE A 31 10.66 0.22 -11.63
C ILE A 31 9.18 0.35 -12.00
N GLN A 32 8.28 0.11 -11.06
CA GLN A 32 6.88 0.49 -11.18
C GLN A 32 6.68 1.85 -10.51
N SER A 33 6.47 2.88 -11.33
CA SER A 33 6.14 4.21 -10.85
C SER A 33 4.66 4.51 -11.13
N THR A 34 3.96 5.01 -10.15
CA THR A 34 2.55 5.36 -10.27
C THR A 34 2.32 6.80 -9.85
N ALA A 35 1.32 7.43 -10.42
CA ALA A 35 0.78 8.66 -9.83
C ALA A 35 0.08 8.33 -8.51
N VAL A 36 -0.09 9.31 -7.65
CA VAL A 36 -0.81 9.24 -6.37
C VAL A 36 -0.39 8.08 -5.46
N PRO A 37 0.92 7.88 -5.22
CA PRO A 37 1.43 6.76 -4.44
C PRO A 37 0.95 6.76 -2.98
N PHE A 38 0.45 7.88 -2.46
CA PHE A 38 -0.13 7.99 -1.12
C PHE A 38 -1.30 7.01 -0.90
N MET A 39 -1.95 6.55 -1.97
CA MET A 39 -3.02 5.58 -1.91
C MET A 39 -2.57 4.19 -1.44
N LEU A 40 -1.28 3.89 -1.50
CA LEU A 40 -0.69 2.64 -0.99
C LEU A 40 -0.30 2.71 0.50
N ILE A 41 -0.43 3.88 1.11
CA ILE A 41 -0.07 4.09 2.52
C ILE A 41 -1.30 3.76 3.36
N SER A 42 -1.15 2.85 4.32
CA SER A 42 -2.17 2.64 5.33
C SER A 42 -2.25 3.88 6.24
N PRO A 43 -3.41 4.54 6.34
CA PRO A 43 -3.53 5.77 7.11
C PRO A 43 -3.72 5.53 8.62
N ASP A 44 -4.05 4.31 9.03
CA ASP A 44 -4.43 4.01 10.40
C ASP A 44 -3.29 3.43 11.24
N ALA A 45 -3.37 3.66 12.55
CA ALA A 45 -2.36 3.22 13.50
C ALA A 45 -2.47 1.72 13.87
N ARG A 46 -3.64 1.07 13.69
CA ARG A 46 -3.79 -0.36 13.98
C ARG A 46 -3.00 -1.19 12.97
N SER A 47 -3.31 -1.05 11.69
CA SER A 47 -2.58 -1.76 10.64
C SER A 47 -1.11 -1.32 10.60
N GLY A 48 -0.84 -0.02 10.85
CA GLY A 48 0.51 0.50 10.98
C GLY A 48 1.35 -0.18 12.06
N GLY A 49 0.74 -0.59 13.17
CA GLY A 49 1.40 -1.35 14.25
C GLY A 49 1.65 -2.82 13.93
N MET A 50 1.11 -3.32 12.82
CA MET A 50 1.23 -4.71 12.37
C MET A 50 1.88 -4.83 10.98
N GLY A 51 2.81 -3.92 10.63
CA GLY A 51 3.48 -3.96 9.33
C GLY A 51 2.56 -3.63 8.15
N ASN A 52 1.52 -2.83 8.34
CA ASN A 52 0.44 -2.53 7.40
C ASN A 52 -0.49 -3.73 7.07
N LEU A 53 -0.55 -4.71 7.94
CA LEU A 53 -1.46 -5.85 7.86
C LEU A 53 -2.90 -5.41 8.10
N SER A 54 -3.84 -5.74 7.20
CA SER A 54 -5.23 -5.27 7.31
C SER A 54 -6.28 -6.17 6.67
N LEU A 55 -5.91 -7.02 5.70
CA LEU A 55 -6.87 -7.65 4.80
C LEU A 55 -7.72 -8.73 5.46
N ALA A 56 -7.12 -9.53 6.37
CA ALA A 56 -7.77 -10.69 6.99
C ALA A 56 -7.83 -10.64 8.52
N MET A 57 -7.33 -9.59 9.17
CA MET A 57 -7.45 -9.43 10.62
C MET A 57 -8.91 -9.18 11.03
N SER A 58 -9.21 -9.43 12.29
CA SER A 58 -10.54 -9.19 12.88
C SER A 58 -11.08 -7.81 12.52
N PRO A 59 -12.40 -7.70 12.26
CA PRO A 59 -13.04 -6.45 11.84
C PRO A 59 -12.82 -5.29 12.81
N GLU A 60 -12.53 -4.12 12.29
CA GLU A 60 -12.46 -2.85 13.02
C GLU A 60 -12.93 -1.69 12.12
N ALA A 61 -13.30 -0.55 12.70
CA ALA A 61 -13.77 0.61 11.97
C ALA A 61 -12.75 1.15 10.94
N ASN A 62 -11.44 1.00 11.19
CA ASN A 62 -10.38 1.40 10.24
C ASN A 62 -10.39 0.62 8.92
N ASP A 63 -11.11 -0.50 8.84
CA ASP A 63 -11.22 -1.31 7.63
C ASP A 63 -11.91 -0.59 6.47
N LEU A 64 -12.58 0.53 6.75
CA LEU A 64 -13.11 1.42 5.71
C LEU A 64 -12.01 2.02 4.80
N PHE A 65 -10.75 2.02 5.24
CA PHE A 65 -9.60 2.42 4.42
C PHE A 65 -8.97 1.26 3.63
N GLY A 66 -9.40 0.04 3.85
CA GLY A 66 -8.84 -1.17 3.26
C GLY A 66 -9.93 -2.16 2.84
N ASN A 67 -10.07 -3.28 3.56
CA ASN A 67 -11.05 -4.31 3.26
C ASN A 67 -12.42 -3.97 3.86
N THR A 68 -13.24 -3.21 3.12
CA THR A 68 -14.57 -2.77 3.58
C THR A 68 -15.56 -3.93 3.75
N ALA A 69 -15.30 -5.11 3.16
CA ALA A 69 -16.13 -6.30 3.37
C ALA A 69 -16.22 -6.74 4.83
N LYS A 70 -15.30 -6.28 5.71
CA LYS A 70 -15.30 -6.59 7.14
C LYS A 70 -16.31 -5.75 7.95
N LEU A 71 -16.73 -4.59 7.44
CA LEU A 71 -17.57 -3.64 8.19
C LEU A 71 -18.94 -4.20 8.64
N PRO A 72 -19.64 -5.07 7.89
CA PRO A 72 -20.91 -5.64 8.36
C PRO A 72 -20.76 -6.52 9.62
N TYR A 73 -19.56 -7.02 9.92
CA TYR A 73 -19.30 -7.84 11.10
C TYR A 73 -18.98 -7.03 12.38
N LEU A 74 -18.96 -5.70 12.28
CA LEU A 74 -18.77 -4.86 13.46
C LEU A 74 -20.00 -4.98 14.39
N ASN A 75 -19.72 -4.98 15.70
CA ASN A 75 -20.78 -5.02 16.71
C ASN A 75 -21.48 -3.66 16.85
N GLU A 76 -20.70 -2.58 16.74
CA GLU A 76 -21.19 -1.22 16.87
C GLU A 76 -21.90 -0.77 15.61
N GLY A 77 -23.07 -0.17 15.76
CA GLY A 77 -23.92 0.20 14.63
C GLY A 77 -23.37 1.34 13.77
N ARG A 78 -22.52 2.18 14.31
CA ARG A 78 -21.86 3.30 13.61
C ARG A 78 -20.64 3.77 14.36
N GLY A 79 -19.72 4.40 13.63
CA GLY A 79 -18.54 5.00 14.21
C GLY A 79 -17.92 6.06 13.32
N PHE A 80 -17.26 7.01 13.97
CA PHE A 80 -16.43 8.04 13.35
C PHE A 80 -14.99 7.83 13.76
N LEU A 81 -14.06 8.07 12.85
CA LEU A 81 -12.64 7.88 13.13
C LEU A 81 -11.78 8.96 12.47
N ILE A 82 -10.68 9.25 13.12
CA ILE A 82 -9.63 10.15 12.62
C ILE A 82 -8.27 9.51 12.82
N ASN A 83 -7.37 9.70 11.85
CA ASN A 83 -5.98 9.27 11.96
C ASN A 83 -5.06 10.38 11.49
N TYR A 84 -3.86 10.42 12.05
CA TYR A 84 -2.82 11.36 11.71
C TYR A 84 -1.46 10.69 11.75
N THR A 85 -0.72 10.83 10.68
CA THR A 85 0.63 10.28 10.50
C THR A 85 1.56 11.39 10.01
N PRO A 86 2.36 12.00 10.89
CA PRO A 86 3.44 12.87 10.46
C PRO A 86 4.47 12.05 9.68
N TRP A 87 4.98 12.60 8.60
CA TRP A 87 5.91 11.89 7.73
C TRP A 87 7.23 12.64 7.59
N LEU A 88 8.32 11.91 7.32
CA LEU A 88 9.67 12.45 7.03
C LEU A 88 10.22 13.42 8.09
N LYS A 89 9.76 13.34 9.34
CA LYS A 89 10.24 14.20 10.44
C LYS A 89 11.74 14.07 10.70
N ASP A 90 12.28 12.87 10.52
CA ASP A 90 13.73 12.63 10.67
C ASP A 90 14.58 13.36 9.63
N LEU A 91 13.98 13.79 8.53
CA LEU A 91 14.61 14.61 7.49
C LEU A 91 14.41 16.11 7.74
N GLY A 92 13.83 16.50 8.89
CA GLY A 92 13.55 17.89 9.23
C GLY A 92 12.30 18.46 8.56
N LEU A 93 11.51 17.64 7.86
CA LEU A 93 10.27 18.07 7.20
C LEU A 93 9.10 17.97 8.19
N ASN A 94 8.60 19.12 8.66
CA ASN A 94 7.55 19.16 9.66
C ASN A 94 6.14 19.35 9.09
N ASP A 95 6.03 19.63 7.80
CA ASP A 95 4.78 19.93 7.09
C ASP A 95 4.34 18.84 6.12
N VAL A 96 5.04 17.67 6.14
CA VAL A 96 4.65 16.46 5.41
C VAL A 96 3.87 15.54 6.35
N TYR A 97 2.62 15.23 5.99
CA TYR A 97 1.76 14.37 6.81
C TYR A 97 0.62 13.75 5.99
N LEU A 98 0.14 12.61 6.47
CA LEU A 98 -1.11 11.99 6.03
C LEU A 98 -2.14 12.12 7.16
N ALA A 99 -3.26 12.77 6.85
CA ALA A 99 -4.43 12.83 7.71
C ALA A 99 -5.59 12.08 7.08
N SER A 100 -6.41 11.41 7.88
CA SER A 100 -7.62 10.77 7.39
C SER A 100 -8.76 10.87 8.39
N ALA A 101 -9.98 10.89 7.86
CA ALA A 101 -11.20 10.81 8.62
C ALA A 101 -12.16 9.85 7.93
N GLY A 102 -13.01 9.17 8.70
CA GLY A 102 -13.97 8.24 8.14
C GLY A 102 -15.18 8.04 9.04
N PHE A 103 -16.23 7.58 8.43
CA PHE A 103 -17.47 7.25 9.08
C PHE A 103 -18.04 5.97 8.47
N TYR A 104 -18.58 5.09 9.30
CA TYR A 104 -19.36 3.96 8.85
C TYR A 104 -20.70 3.89 9.60
N LYS A 105 -21.68 3.28 8.98
CA LYS A 105 -22.99 2.99 9.56
C LYS A 105 -23.51 1.66 9.04
N LYS A 106 -23.90 0.77 9.94
CA LYS A 106 -24.72 -0.40 9.58
C LYS A 106 -26.10 0.05 9.21
N LEU A 107 -26.61 -0.43 8.08
CA LEU A 107 -27.98 -0.16 7.62
C LEU A 107 -28.94 -1.17 8.25
N ASP A 108 -28.46 -2.40 8.38
CA ASP A 108 -29.12 -3.54 9.00
C ASP A 108 -28.06 -4.54 9.51
N ASP A 109 -28.48 -5.75 9.92
CA ASP A 109 -27.57 -6.79 10.41
C ASP A 109 -26.63 -7.35 9.35
N LYS A 110 -26.88 -7.07 8.06
CA LYS A 110 -26.13 -7.66 6.94
C LYS A 110 -25.34 -6.64 6.16
N SER A 111 -25.71 -5.37 6.20
CA SER A 111 -25.15 -4.36 5.30
C SER A 111 -24.67 -3.11 6.02
N SER A 112 -23.67 -2.46 5.45
CA SER A 112 -23.14 -1.20 5.95
C SER A 112 -22.73 -0.28 4.81
N ILE A 113 -22.73 1.02 5.10
CA ILE A 113 -22.17 2.06 4.26
C ILE A 113 -21.02 2.73 5.00
N ASN A 114 -20.07 3.23 4.24
CA ASN A 114 -18.97 4.00 4.77
C ASN A 114 -18.58 5.15 3.85
N SER A 115 -17.97 6.16 4.43
CA SER A 115 -17.34 7.26 3.69
C SER A 115 -16.04 7.64 4.36
N SER A 116 -15.03 8.03 3.57
CA SER A 116 -13.76 8.46 4.11
C SER A 116 -13.07 9.53 3.26
N LEU A 117 -12.21 10.28 3.92
CA LEU A 117 -11.33 11.27 3.33
C LEU A 117 -9.90 10.95 3.74
N ARG A 118 -8.97 10.96 2.79
CA ARG A 118 -7.53 10.95 3.03
C ARG A 118 -6.96 12.23 2.46
N PHE A 119 -6.11 12.90 3.20
CA PHE A 119 -5.41 14.11 2.78
C PHE A 119 -3.91 13.94 3.04
N PHE A 120 -3.11 14.09 1.99
CA PHE A 120 -1.66 13.99 2.03
C PHE A 120 -1.04 15.35 1.69
N SER A 121 -0.35 15.95 2.65
CA SER A 121 0.48 17.13 2.44
C SER A 121 1.91 16.69 2.12
N LEU A 122 2.46 17.18 1.04
CA LEU A 122 3.86 16.94 0.66
C LEU A 122 4.81 18.05 1.15
N GLY A 123 4.27 18.99 1.95
CA GLY A 123 5.05 20.11 2.49
C GLY A 123 5.22 21.26 1.50
N ASN A 124 6.04 22.23 1.88
CA ASN A 124 6.40 23.36 1.04
C ASN A 124 7.61 22.99 0.17
N ILE A 125 7.53 23.29 -1.12
CA ILE A 125 8.64 23.14 -2.06
C ILE A 125 9.00 24.50 -2.60
N ASP A 126 10.24 24.93 -2.33
CA ASP A 126 10.82 26.15 -2.89
C ASP A 126 11.63 25.79 -4.12
N PHE A 127 11.40 26.53 -5.20
CA PHE A 127 12.12 26.33 -6.46
C PHE A 127 13.21 27.40 -6.58
N SER A 128 14.44 26.96 -6.87
CA SER A 128 15.55 27.84 -7.22
C SER A 128 15.85 27.76 -8.72
N ASP A 129 16.36 28.87 -9.27
CA ASP A 129 16.94 28.85 -10.61
C ASP A 129 18.32 28.14 -10.61
N GLU A 130 18.94 28.02 -11.78
CA GLU A 130 20.27 27.42 -11.96
C GLU A 130 21.38 28.13 -11.15
N ASN A 131 21.15 29.36 -10.71
CA ASN A 131 22.06 30.15 -9.90
C ASN A 131 21.77 30.09 -8.40
N GLY A 132 20.76 29.29 -7.99
CA GLY A 132 20.36 29.13 -6.60
C GLY A 132 19.44 30.25 -6.09
N ASN A 133 18.95 31.16 -6.92
CA ASN A 133 18.02 32.18 -6.49
C ASN A 133 16.60 31.61 -6.36
N ILE A 134 15.94 31.89 -5.25
CA ILE A 134 14.54 31.49 -5.00
C ILE A 134 13.64 32.57 -5.65
N ASN A 135 13.47 32.47 -6.96
CA ASN A 135 12.70 33.46 -7.76
C ASN A 135 11.33 32.93 -8.20
N LEU A 136 11.01 31.67 -7.90
CA LEU A 136 9.73 31.06 -8.23
C LEU A 136 8.86 30.97 -6.99
N PRO A 137 7.53 31.13 -7.12
CA PRO A 137 6.62 31.00 -5.98
C PRO A 137 6.71 29.58 -5.36
N SER A 138 6.84 29.54 -4.05
CA SER A 138 6.72 28.28 -3.29
C SER A 138 5.44 27.55 -3.66
N GLN A 139 5.51 26.25 -3.83
CA GLN A 139 4.37 25.39 -4.09
C GLN A 139 4.07 24.57 -2.84
N ARG A 140 2.78 24.27 -2.62
CA ARG A 140 2.30 23.36 -1.57
C ARG A 140 1.60 22.17 -2.21
N PRO A 141 2.36 21.18 -2.67
CA PRO A 141 1.77 19.99 -3.25
C PRO A 141 0.88 19.27 -2.23
N SER A 142 -0.26 18.81 -2.69
CA SER A 142 -1.20 18.08 -1.85
C SER A 142 -2.03 17.13 -2.69
N GLU A 143 -2.39 16.02 -2.08
CA GLU A 143 -3.24 15.00 -2.70
C GLU A 143 -4.36 14.65 -1.73
N PHE A 144 -5.54 14.34 -2.25
CA PHE A 144 -6.60 13.79 -1.42
C PHE A 144 -7.44 12.77 -2.18
N SER A 145 -8.08 11.88 -1.43
CA SER A 145 -9.14 10.99 -1.93
C SER A 145 -10.39 11.11 -1.07
N TYR A 146 -11.53 11.03 -1.73
CA TYR A 146 -12.84 10.88 -1.10
C TYR A 146 -13.45 9.55 -1.53
N ASP A 147 -13.79 8.72 -0.55
CA ASP A 147 -14.27 7.36 -0.75
C ASP A 147 -15.72 7.25 -0.27
N PHE A 148 -16.53 6.48 -1.00
CA PHE A 148 -17.86 6.04 -0.58
C PHE A 148 -17.98 4.54 -0.82
N GLY A 149 -18.35 3.76 0.20
CA GLY A 149 -18.39 2.32 0.15
C GLY A 149 -19.72 1.74 0.63
N TYR A 150 -20.03 0.58 0.07
CA TYR A 150 -21.11 -0.31 0.51
C TYR A 150 -20.56 -1.70 0.71
N SER A 151 -20.98 -2.37 1.77
CA SER A 151 -20.59 -3.75 2.05
C SER A 151 -21.76 -4.55 2.60
N THR A 152 -21.76 -5.85 2.30
CA THR A 152 -22.86 -6.74 2.67
C THR A 152 -22.38 -8.17 2.94
N LEU A 153 -23.07 -8.85 3.85
CA LEU A 153 -22.94 -10.29 4.03
C LEU A 153 -23.59 -11.01 2.85
N LEU A 154 -22.86 -11.89 2.22
CA LEU A 154 -23.40 -12.83 1.23
C LEU A 154 -23.89 -14.10 1.95
N THR A 155 -23.19 -14.50 3.00
CA THR A 155 -23.57 -15.54 3.95
C THR A 155 -23.07 -15.12 5.34
N ASP A 156 -23.39 -15.88 6.40
CA ASP A 156 -22.90 -15.59 7.75
C ASP A 156 -21.35 -15.60 7.85
N LYS A 157 -20.69 -16.29 6.92
CA LYS A 157 -19.24 -16.46 6.88
C LYS A 157 -18.53 -15.68 5.77
N PHE A 158 -19.26 -15.16 4.81
CA PHE A 158 -18.70 -14.54 3.62
C PHE A 158 -19.35 -13.20 3.32
N SER A 159 -18.55 -12.18 3.10
CA SER A 159 -18.99 -10.82 2.80
C SER A 159 -18.23 -10.22 1.63
N MET A 160 -18.82 -9.19 1.03
CA MET A 160 -18.20 -8.39 0.00
C MET A 160 -18.37 -6.89 0.27
N GLY A 161 -17.46 -6.11 -0.27
CA GLY A 161 -17.51 -4.66 -0.25
C GLY A 161 -17.13 -4.07 -1.59
N VAL A 162 -17.74 -2.94 -1.93
CA VAL A 162 -17.41 -2.13 -3.10
C VAL A 162 -17.21 -0.71 -2.64
N THR A 163 -16.15 -0.06 -3.10
CA THR A 163 -15.85 1.35 -2.79
C THR A 163 -15.67 2.12 -4.09
N LEU A 164 -16.29 3.27 -4.20
CA LEU A 164 -16.02 4.27 -5.23
C LEU A 164 -15.14 5.37 -4.64
N ARG A 165 -14.17 5.83 -5.42
CA ARG A 165 -13.16 6.78 -4.98
C ARG A 165 -12.94 7.88 -6.00
N TYR A 166 -12.99 9.12 -5.54
CA TYR A 166 -12.49 10.27 -6.27
C TYR A 166 -11.09 10.62 -5.76
N ILE A 167 -10.16 10.87 -6.67
CA ILE A 167 -8.76 11.20 -6.37
C ILE A 167 -8.45 12.55 -7.01
N HIS A 168 -7.86 13.44 -6.22
CA HIS A 168 -7.33 14.73 -6.64
C HIS A 168 -5.86 14.83 -6.25
N SER A 169 -5.00 15.22 -7.18
CA SER A 169 -3.58 15.40 -6.94
C SER A 169 -3.11 16.72 -7.56
N ARG A 170 -2.57 17.59 -6.74
CA ARG A 170 -1.95 18.85 -7.15
C ARG A 170 -0.48 18.84 -6.71
N LEU A 171 0.40 18.48 -7.64
CA LEU A 171 1.84 18.43 -7.38
C LEU A 171 2.48 19.80 -7.67
N VAL A 172 2.21 20.36 -8.84
CA VAL A 172 2.69 21.65 -9.28
C VAL A 172 1.57 22.33 -10.06
N SER A 173 1.50 23.65 -10.04
CA SER A 173 0.57 24.43 -10.87
C SER A 173 1.25 25.64 -11.47
N GLY A 174 0.92 25.95 -12.73
CA GLY A 174 1.48 27.07 -13.47
C GLY A 174 2.34 26.66 -14.67
N SER A 175 2.85 27.66 -15.37
CA SER A 175 3.69 27.47 -16.55
C SER A 175 5.16 27.63 -16.17
N TYR A 176 5.96 26.59 -16.41
CA TYR A 176 7.39 26.58 -16.17
C TYR A 176 8.12 26.40 -17.50
N GLY A 177 9.10 27.25 -17.77
CA GLY A 177 9.87 27.23 -19.01
C GLY A 177 9.06 27.56 -20.27
N GLY A 178 7.84 28.11 -20.15
CA GLY A 178 7.03 28.62 -21.26
C GLY A 178 6.40 27.54 -22.18
N LEU A 179 6.68 26.26 -21.98
CA LEU A 179 6.28 25.18 -22.90
C LEU A 179 5.17 24.31 -22.37
N VAL A 180 5.13 24.06 -21.05
CA VAL A 180 4.15 23.12 -20.42
C VAL A 180 3.39 23.85 -19.32
N ASN A 181 2.07 23.77 -19.38
CA ASN A 181 1.20 24.29 -18.32
C ASN A 181 0.75 23.12 -17.43
N TYR A 182 1.25 23.09 -16.20
CA TYR A 182 0.91 22.10 -15.19
C TYR A 182 -0.37 22.44 -14.45
N ARG A 183 -1.18 21.44 -14.20
CA ARG A 183 -2.46 21.54 -13.48
C ARG A 183 -2.67 20.37 -12.54
N ALA A 184 -3.61 20.53 -11.62
CA ALA A 184 -4.07 19.41 -10.80
C ALA A 184 -4.68 18.28 -11.67
N GLY A 185 -4.33 17.06 -11.35
CA GLY A 185 -4.90 15.87 -11.94
C GLY A 185 -6.07 15.34 -11.11
N ASN A 186 -7.07 14.77 -11.81
CA ASN A 186 -8.22 14.12 -11.18
C ASN A 186 -8.50 12.77 -11.84
N THR A 187 -8.97 11.82 -11.06
CA THR A 187 -9.42 10.53 -11.59
C THR A 187 -10.44 9.87 -10.66
N LEU A 188 -11.14 8.89 -11.21
CA LEU A 188 -12.04 8.01 -10.46
C LEU A 188 -11.46 6.61 -10.40
N SER A 189 -11.65 5.94 -9.28
CA SER A 189 -11.30 4.53 -9.10
C SER A 189 -12.33 3.83 -8.22
N GLY A 190 -12.22 2.50 -8.14
CA GLY A 190 -13.02 1.70 -7.23
C GLY A 190 -12.21 0.57 -6.63
N ASP A 191 -12.75 0.03 -5.54
CA ASP A 191 -12.20 -1.17 -4.90
C ASP A 191 -13.29 -2.25 -4.85
N ILE A 192 -12.85 -3.51 -4.90
CA ILE A 192 -13.67 -4.70 -4.65
C ILE A 192 -12.95 -5.48 -3.55
N SER A 193 -13.68 -5.79 -2.50
CA SER A 193 -13.14 -6.52 -1.35
C SER A 193 -14.01 -7.72 -1.00
N LEU A 194 -13.37 -8.78 -0.51
CA LEU A 194 -14.01 -9.98 0.00
C LEU A 194 -13.40 -10.32 1.36
N PHE A 195 -14.23 -10.88 2.24
CA PHE A 195 -13.78 -11.39 3.52
C PHE A 195 -14.50 -12.69 3.87
N TYR A 196 -13.74 -13.63 4.41
CA TYR A 196 -14.21 -14.92 4.90
C TYR A 196 -13.80 -15.12 6.35
N LYS A 197 -14.71 -15.62 7.18
CA LYS A 197 -14.45 -16.10 8.54
C LYS A 197 -14.90 -17.55 8.71
N GLN A 198 -14.10 -18.34 9.39
CA GLN A 198 -14.40 -19.76 9.60
C GLN A 198 -15.57 -19.97 10.56
N LYS A 199 -15.62 -19.22 11.67
CA LYS A 199 -16.63 -19.31 12.71
C LYS A 199 -17.37 -17.97 12.89
N GLU A 200 -18.60 -18.04 13.38
CA GLU A 200 -19.46 -16.87 13.58
C GLU A 200 -18.86 -15.87 14.58
N ASP A 201 -18.23 -16.37 15.63
CA ASP A 201 -17.58 -15.57 16.68
C ASP A 201 -16.19 -15.07 16.32
N LEU A 202 -15.79 -15.15 15.04
CA LEU A 202 -14.48 -14.82 14.52
C LEU A 202 -13.31 -15.70 14.98
N GLN A 203 -13.53 -16.68 15.85
CA GLN A 203 -12.44 -17.60 16.23
C GLN A 203 -12.04 -18.50 15.05
N GLY A 204 -10.76 -18.70 14.85
CA GLY A 204 -10.20 -19.54 13.81
C GLY A 204 -9.69 -18.77 12.60
N PHE A 205 -9.81 -19.38 11.43
CA PHE A 205 -9.21 -18.89 10.20
C PHE A 205 -10.03 -17.80 9.53
N HIS A 206 -9.35 -16.78 9.02
CA HIS A 206 -9.89 -15.71 8.20
C HIS A 206 -9.14 -15.61 6.87
N ALA A 207 -9.82 -15.13 5.85
CA ALA A 207 -9.21 -14.80 4.57
C ALA A 207 -9.78 -13.48 4.03
N GLY A 208 -8.94 -12.70 3.38
CA GLY A 208 -9.30 -11.43 2.75
C GLY A 208 -8.73 -11.31 1.35
N LEU A 209 -9.51 -10.71 0.46
CA LEU A 209 -9.07 -10.29 -0.87
C LEU A 209 -9.44 -8.83 -1.07
N LEU A 210 -8.53 -8.07 -1.67
CA LEU A 210 -8.75 -6.68 -2.02
C LEU A 210 -8.16 -6.39 -3.40
N LEU A 211 -9.02 -6.00 -4.31
CA LEU A 211 -8.64 -5.34 -5.56
C LEU A 211 -8.88 -3.85 -5.35
N SER A 212 -7.84 -3.05 -5.25
CA SER A 212 -7.95 -1.63 -4.94
C SER A 212 -7.40 -0.72 -6.02
N ASN A 213 -7.90 0.52 -6.04
CA ASN A 213 -7.52 1.56 -6.99
C ASN A 213 -7.72 1.15 -8.46
N LEU A 214 -8.77 0.36 -8.75
CA LEU A 214 -9.15 0.01 -10.12
C LEU A 214 -9.74 1.24 -10.80
N GLY A 215 -8.94 2.02 -11.53
CA GLY A 215 -9.40 3.31 -12.05
C GLY A 215 -8.60 3.86 -13.20
N GLY A 216 -9.02 5.04 -13.66
CA GLY A 216 -8.44 5.73 -14.81
C GLY A 216 -7.03 6.25 -14.54
N LYS A 217 -6.32 6.56 -15.62
CA LYS A 217 -5.05 7.28 -15.55
C LYS A 217 -5.26 8.75 -15.17
N ILE A 218 -4.25 9.38 -14.59
CA ILE A 218 -4.24 10.80 -14.23
C ILE A 218 -3.28 11.59 -15.12
N SER A 219 -3.59 12.85 -15.41
CA SER A 219 -2.73 13.76 -16.18
C SER A 219 -2.54 15.06 -15.42
N TYR A 220 -1.29 15.55 -15.44
CA TYR A 220 -0.88 16.79 -14.76
C TYR A 220 -0.57 17.94 -15.72
N SER A 221 -0.83 17.75 -17.01
CA SER A 221 -0.59 18.78 -18.02
C SER A 221 -1.75 18.87 -19.01
N ASN A 222 -1.75 19.92 -19.85
CA ASN A 222 -2.69 20.04 -20.96
C ASN A 222 -2.38 19.05 -22.10
N GLU A 223 -1.20 18.45 -22.13
CA GLU A 223 -0.82 17.41 -23.07
C GLU A 223 -1.52 16.11 -22.69
N THR A 224 -2.49 15.69 -23.49
CA THR A 224 -3.28 14.48 -23.26
C THR A 224 -2.50 13.18 -23.44
N LYS A 225 -1.30 13.23 -24.03
CA LYS A 225 -0.48 12.04 -24.33
C LYS A 225 0.10 11.37 -23.08
N ASN A 226 0.50 12.16 -22.08
CA ASN A 226 1.19 11.65 -20.89
C ASN A 226 0.21 11.48 -19.72
N LYS A 227 -0.52 10.36 -19.71
CA LYS A 227 -1.38 9.96 -18.60
C LYS A 227 -0.72 8.83 -17.81
N TYR A 228 -0.60 9.02 -16.51
CA TYR A 228 0.07 8.10 -15.60
C TYR A 228 -0.91 7.14 -14.93
N PHE A 229 -0.52 5.89 -14.76
CA PHE A 229 -1.31 4.90 -14.04
C PHE A 229 -1.38 5.25 -12.56
N ILE A 230 -2.55 5.06 -11.96
CA ILE A 230 -2.72 5.04 -10.50
C ILE A 230 -2.36 3.65 -9.95
N PRO A 231 -2.06 3.49 -8.65
CA PRO A 231 -1.53 2.26 -8.08
C PRO A 231 -2.61 1.18 -7.88
N ALA A 232 -3.17 0.65 -8.98
CA ALA A 232 -4.04 -0.53 -8.90
C ALA A 232 -3.29 -1.66 -8.20
N ASN A 233 -3.94 -2.33 -7.22
CA ASN A 233 -3.29 -3.30 -6.36
C ASN A 233 -4.19 -4.52 -6.12
N LEU A 234 -3.57 -5.70 -6.12
CA LEU A 234 -4.15 -6.96 -5.67
C LEU A 234 -3.55 -7.30 -4.30
N GLY A 235 -4.39 -7.45 -3.30
CA GLY A 235 -4.04 -7.89 -1.96
C GLY A 235 -4.75 -9.19 -1.58
N LEU A 236 -3.98 -10.12 -1.01
CA LEU A 236 -4.47 -11.38 -0.44
C LEU A 236 -4.00 -11.46 1.00
N GLY A 237 -4.91 -11.78 1.91
CA GLY A 237 -4.61 -11.90 3.33
C GLY A 237 -5.14 -13.20 3.93
N ILE A 238 -4.43 -13.70 4.92
CA ILE A 238 -4.86 -14.77 5.79
C ILE A 238 -4.65 -14.35 7.24
N GLY A 239 -5.54 -14.76 8.12
CA GLY A 239 -5.47 -14.49 9.55
C GLY A 239 -5.96 -15.69 10.37
N TYR A 240 -5.54 -15.74 11.62
CA TYR A 240 -5.99 -16.74 12.57
C TYR A 240 -6.15 -16.11 13.94
N LEU A 241 -7.39 -16.06 14.43
CA LEU A 241 -7.72 -15.61 15.78
C LEU A 241 -7.87 -16.79 16.71
N ASN A 242 -7.12 -16.79 17.80
CA ASN A 242 -7.25 -17.73 18.91
C ASN A 242 -7.73 -17.01 20.17
N LYS A 243 -8.94 -17.28 20.61
CA LYS A 243 -9.46 -16.86 21.92
C LYS A 243 -8.99 -17.90 22.94
N MET A 244 -8.02 -17.50 23.77
CA MET A 244 -7.45 -18.37 24.80
C MET A 244 -8.41 -18.57 25.97
N ASP A 245 -9.10 -17.49 26.36
CA ASP A 245 -10.14 -17.47 27.39
C ASP A 245 -11.10 -16.27 27.14
N ALA A 246 -11.92 -15.94 28.14
CA ALA A 246 -12.89 -14.83 28.04
C ALA A 246 -12.23 -13.44 27.89
N ASP A 247 -11.02 -13.30 28.44
CA ASP A 247 -10.32 -12.02 28.51
C ASP A 247 -9.14 -11.91 27.55
N ASN A 248 -8.62 -13.03 27.07
CA ASN A 248 -7.38 -13.11 26.33
C ASN A 248 -7.57 -13.69 24.93
N ALA A 249 -7.14 -12.93 23.94
CA ALA A 249 -7.10 -13.40 22.56
C ALA A 249 -5.80 -12.99 21.86
N ILE A 250 -5.34 -13.83 20.94
CA ILE A 250 -4.18 -13.57 20.11
C ILE A 250 -4.55 -13.81 18.65
N GLU A 251 -4.14 -12.91 17.79
CA GLU A 251 -4.40 -12.98 16.35
C GLU A 251 -3.11 -12.83 15.57
N PHE A 252 -2.93 -13.68 14.57
CA PHE A 252 -1.80 -13.66 13.64
C PHE A 252 -2.32 -13.43 12.23
N GLY A 253 -1.53 -12.75 11.41
CA GLY A 253 -1.90 -12.58 10.02
C GLY A 253 -0.72 -12.35 9.10
N VAL A 254 -0.98 -12.60 7.81
CA VAL A 254 -0.06 -12.34 6.70
C VAL A 254 -0.88 -11.77 5.53
N ASP A 255 -0.42 -10.64 4.98
CA ASP A 255 -0.95 -10.08 3.75
C ASP A 255 0.15 -10.07 2.68
N ILE A 256 -0.22 -10.38 1.45
CA ILE A 256 0.63 -10.24 0.27
C ILE A 256 -0.05 -9.27 -0.69
N ASN A 257 0.68 -8.27 -1.14
CA ASN A 257 0.20 -7.23 -2.04
C ASN A 257 1.06 -7.17 -3.30
N ARG A 258 0.42 -6.88 -4.43
CA ARG A 258 1.09 -6.66 -5.71
C ARG A 258 0.45 -5.52 -6.48
N ILE A 259 1.26 -4.55 -6.93
CA ILE A 259 0.81 -3.47 -7.79
C ILE A 259 0.56 -4.04 -9.20
N MET A 260 -0.65 -3.80 -9.72
CA MET A 260 -1.09 -4.24 -11.05
C MET A 260 -0.87 -3.15 -12.12
N VAL A 261 0.36 -2.63 -12.17
CA VAL A 261 0.76 -1.60 -13.13
C VAL A 261 1.99 -2.10 -13.88
N PRO A 262 2.15 -1.82 -15.19
CA PRO A 262 3.36 -2.18 -15.92
C PRO A 262 4.60 -1.52 -15.33
N ALA A 263 5.75 -2.12 -15.52
CA ALA A 263 7.03 -1.47 -15.23
C ALA A 263 7.22 -0.25 -16.15
N ASN A 264 7.93 0.74 -15.68
CA ASN A 264 8.26 1.92 -16.46
C ASN A 264 9.00 1.51 -17.75
N PRO A 265 8.71 2.17 -18.87
CA PRO A 265 9.38 1.89 -20.11
C PRO A 265 10.86 2.32 -20.06
N ASP A 266 11.65 1.76 -20.94
CA ASP A 266 12.98 2.28 -21.21
C ASP A 266 12.84 3.63 -21.94
N ASN A 267 13.24 4.69 -21.26
CA ASN A 267 13.14 6.06 -21.80
C ASN A 267 14.04 6.30 -23.03
N SER A 268 15.02 5.47 -23.28
CA SER A 268 15.86 5.53 -24.48
C SER A 268 15.13 5.02 -25.74
N ASN A 269 14.02 4.27 -25.56
CA ASN A 269 13.23 3.67 -26.64
C ASN A 269 11.86 4.34 -26.76
N THR A 270 11.71 5.23 -27.74
CA THR A 270 10.47 5.97 -28.01
C THR A 270 9.25 5.08 -28.24
N GLU A 271 9.43 3.91 -28.88
CA GLU A 271 8.35 2.97 -29.12
C GLU A 271 7.85 2.36 -27.80
N SER A 272 8.76 1.98 -26.90
CA SER A 272 8.46 1.47 -25.57
C SER A 272 7.68 2.51 -24.74
N VAL A 273 8.11 3.78 -24.79
CA VAL A 273 7.43 4.90 -24.12
C VAL A 273 6.02 5.10 -24.66
N ASN A 274 5.86 5.13 -26.00
CA ASN A 274 4.55 5.28 -26.63
C ASN A 274 3.62 4.11 -26.29
N GLN A 275 4.13 2.88 -26.30
CA GLN A 275 3.38 1.69 -25.92
C GLN A 275 2.90 1.76 -24.46
N TYR A 276 3.75 2.19 -23.53
CA TYR A 276 3.39 2.37 -22.11
C TYR A 276 2.25 3.37 -21.93
N PHE A 277 2.35 4.55 -22.56
CA PHE A 277 1.34 5.59 -22.40
C PHE A 277 0.04 5.30 -23.18
N SER A 278 0.09 4.56 -24.28
CA SER A 278 -1.10 4.18 -25.06
C SER A 278 -1.86 2.98 -24.48
N GLN A 279 -1.23 2.18 -23.63
CA GLN A 279 -1.83 0.97 -23.07
C GLN A 279 -3.11 1.30 -22.30
N SER A 280 -4.19 0.51 -22.53
CA SER A 280 -5.43 0.66 -21.76
C SER A 280 -5.23 0.24 -20.29
N VAL A 281 -6.03 0.82 -19.39
CA VAL A 281 -5.95 0.52 -17.96
C VAL A 281 -6.22 -0.96 -17.68
N VAL A 282 -7.28 -1.52 -18.25
CA VAL A 282 -7.64 -2.93 -18.04
C VAL A 282 -6.55 -3.88 -18.54
N THR A 283 -6.02 -3.61 -19.75
CA THR A 283 -4.91 -4.39 -20.31
C THR A 283 -3.67 -4.29 -19.42
N SER A 284 -3.42 -3.13 -18.81
CA SER A 284 -2.27 -2.92 -17.93
C SER A 284 -2.31 -3.79 -16.68
N TRP A 285 -3.49 -4.00 -16.09
CA TRP A 285 -3.64 -4.87 -14.92
C TRP A 285 -3.20 -6.30 -15.20
N PHE A 286 -3.59 -6.87 -16.34
CA PHE A 286 -3.20 -8.23 -16.73
C PHE A 286 -1.74 -8.31 -17.20
N ASN A 287 -1.28 -7.31 -17.96
CA ASN A 287 0.10 -7.26 -18.43
C ASN A 287 1.12 -7.08 -17.31
N SER A 288 0.71 -6.52 -16.17
CA SER A 288 1.59 -6.41 -15.00
C SER A 288 2.08 -7.77 -14.48
N PHE A 289 1.35 -8.85 -14.76
CA PHE A 289 1.73 -10.23 -14.41
C PHE A 289 2.65 -10.88 -15.45
N ASN A 290 2.81 -10.26 -16.62
CA ASN A 290 3.68 -10.77 -17.67
C ASN A 290 5.11 -10.23 -17.48
N ASN A 291 6.11 -11.11 -17.47
CA ASN A 291 7.52 -10.72 -17.30
C ASN A 291 8.05 -9.77 -18.39
N LYS A 292 7.38 -9.68 -19.54
CA LYS A 292 7.76 -8.74 -20.60
C LYS A 292 7.41 -7.29 -20.26
N TYR A 293 6.27 -7.06 -19.61
CA TYR A 293 5.72 -5.73 -19.35
C TYR A 293 5.70 -5.37 -17.86
N GLY A 294 5.68 -6.36 -16.98
CA GLY A 294 5.66 -6.20 -15.53
C GLY A 294 7.02 -6.41 -14.89
N MET A 295 7.04 -6.31 -13.56
CA MET A 295 8.20 -6.71 -12.77
C MET A 295 8.18 -8.22 -12.51
N PRO A 296 9.34 -8.86 -12.35
CA PRO A 296 9.43 -10.24 -11.86
C PRO A 296 8.62 -10.41 -10.57
N ILE A 297 7.96 -11.55 -10.42
CA ILE A 297 7.08 -11.80 -9.24
C ILE A 297 7.84 -11.57 -7.94
N GLY A 298 9.07 -12.10 -7.80
CA GLY A 298 9.86 -11.97 -6.58
C GLY A 298 10.23 -10.53 -6.19
N GLU A 299 10.24 -9.58 -7.15
CA GLU A 299 10.58 -8.17 -6.92
C GLU A 299 9.34 -7.26 -6.81
N SER A 300 8.16 -7.77 -7.15
CA SER A 300 6.90 -7.01 -7.17
C SER A 300 5.98 -7.27 -5.98
N LEU A 301 6.30 -8.28 -5.16
CA LEU A 301 5.51 -8.63 -3.99
C LEU A 301 5.93 -7.82 -2.78
N LYS A 302 4.92 -7.31 -2.07
CA LYS A 302 5.04 -6.73 -0.74
C LYS A 302 4.37 -7.67 0.24
N ALA A 303 5.03 -7.96 1.36
CA ALA A 303 4.47 -8.80 2.40
C ALA A 303 4.39 -8.05 3.73
N SER A 304 3.30 -8.27 4.44
CA SER A 304 3.06 -7.80 5.81
C SER A 304 2.80 -9.00 6.69
N MET A 305 3.42 -9.06 7.85
CA MET A 305 3.16 -10.07 8.87
C MET A 305 2.94 -9.37 10.20
N GLY A 306 1.99 -9.86 10.99
CA GLY A 306 1.71 -9.20 12.26
C GLY A 306 1.00 -10.10 13.26
N ILE A 307 1.06 -9.63 14.49
CA ILE A 307 0.44 -10.23 15.65
C ILE A 307 -0.28 -9.15 16.44
N GLU A 308 -1.46 -9.47 16.92
CA GLU A 308 -2.22 -8.64 17.86
C GLU A 308 -2.59 -9.49 19.08
N TYR A 309 -2.21 -9.03 20.27
CA TYR A 309 -2.72 -9.55 21.53
C TYR A 309 -3.78 -8.60 22.07
N ASN A 310 -4.91 -9.13 22.44
CA ASN A 310 -6.07 -8.43 22.99
C ASN A 310 -6.33 -8.90 24.42
N TYR A 311 -6.39 -7.95 25.35
CA TYR A 311 -6.78 -8.18 26.73
C TYR A 311 -8.10 -7.46 27.04
N THR A 312 -9.11 -8.25 27.41
CA THR A 312 -10.47 -7.79 27.82
C THR A 312 -11.19 -6.87 26.81
N ASN A 313 -10.80 -6.93 25.51
CA ASN A 313 -11.24 -6.01 24.47
C ASN A 313 -10.98 -4.52 24.78
N ARG A 314 -10.05 -4.24 25.68
CA ARG A 314 -9.69 -2.88 26.10
C ARG A 314 -8.25 -2.52 25.80
N PHE A 315 -7.33 -3.44 25.97
CA PHE A 315 -5.91 -3.22 25.75
C PHE A 315 -5.43 -4.11 24.62
N TYR A 316 -4.69 -3.52 23.69
CA TYR A 316 -4.15 -4.24 22.55
C TYR A 316 -2.67 -3.93 22.44
N ILE A 317 -1.86 -4.95 22.22
CA ILE A 317 -0.44 -4.84 21.91
C ILE A 317 -0.22 -5.51 20.55
N ARG A 318 0.57 -4.87 19.70
CA ARG A 318 0.81 -5.29 18.34
C ARG A 318 2.28 -5.27 17.98
N GLY A 319 2.66 -6.19 17.14
CA GLY A 319 3.95 -6.21 16.50
C GLY A 319 3.80 -6.63 15.05
N GLY A 320 4.66 -6.11 14.19
CA GLY A 320 4.59 -6.47 12.78
C GLY A 320 5.90 -6.28 12.06
N TYR A 321 5.96 -6.85 10.88
CA TYR A 321 7.07 -6.75 9.96
C TYR A 321 6.56 -6.55 8.54
N PHE A 322 7.17 -5.61 7.84
CA PHE A 322 6.89 -5.31 6.45
C PHE A 322 8.13 -5.51 5.60
N ILE A 323 7.93 -6.08 4.42
CA ILE A 323 8.96 -6.24 3.40
C ILE A 323 8.41 -5.86 2.03
N ASP A 324 9.11 -4.95 1.35
CA ASP A 324 8.99 -4.66 -0.08
C ASP A 324 10.27 -5.12 -0.75
N ASN A 325 10.19 -6.19 -1.54
CA ASN A 325 11.37 -6.84 -2.11
C ASN A 325 11.86 -6.18 -3.42
N ASN A 326 11.41 -4.95 -3.69
CA ASN A 326 11.83 -4.20 -4.88
C ASN A 326 13.29 -3.74 -4.74
N LYS A 327 14.24 -4.56 -5.23
CA LYS A 327 15.68 -4.28 -5.17
C LYS A 327 16.06 -2.97 -5.87
N ASN A 328 15.32 -2.58 -6.92
CA ASN A 328 15.59 -1.37 -7.69
C ASN A 328 15.21 -0.08 -6.95
N LEU A 329 14.36 -0.18 -5.92
CA LEU A 329 13.98 0.92 -5.02
C LEU A 329 14.61 0.79 -3.62
N GLY A 330 15.59 -0.10 -3.45
CA GLY A 330 16.33 -0.24 -2.21
C GLY A 330 15.72 -1.17 -1.17
N SER A 331 14.84 -2.11 -1.55
CA SER A 331 14.22 -3.12 -0.67
C SER A 331 13.84 -2.57 0.71
N MET A 332 12.60 -2.13 0.86
CA MET A 332 12.14 -1.51 2.10
C MET A 332 11.73 -2.58 3.11
N GLN A 333 12.33 -2.56 4.30
CA GLN A 333 12.01 -3.47 5.40
C GLN A 333 11.94 -2.69 6.71
N TYR A 334 10.96 -3.02 7.56
CA TYR A 334 10.85 -2.40 8.87
C TYR A 334 10.02 -3.23 9.83
N PHE A 335 10.31 -3.08 11.12
CA PHE A 335 9.47 -3.56 12.21
C PHE A 335 8.49 -2.48 12.65
N THR A 336 7.37 -2.92 13.20
CA THR A 336 6.37 -2.01 13.77
C THR A 336 5.94 -2.50 15.13
N LEU A 337 5.61 -1.55 15.99
CA LEU A 337 4.99 -1.78 17.29
C LEU A 337 3.75 -0.92 17.39
N GLY A 338 2.74 -1.40 18.07
CA GLY A 338 1.50 -0.66 18.27
C GLY A 338 0.82 -1.01 19.57
N THR A 339 0.02 -0.07 20.06
CA THR A 339 -0.85 -0.29 21.22
C THR A 339 -2.18 0.42 21.02
N SER A 340 -3.21 -0.08 21.68
CA SER A 340 -4.50 0.60 21.74
C SER A 340 -5.11 0.45 23.12
N PHE A 341 -5.88 1.46 23.45
CA PHE A 341 -6.70 1.49 24.65
C PHE A 341 -8.13 1.88 24.26
N GLN A 342 -9.09 1.05 24.69
CA GLN A 342 -10.52 1.32 24.52
C GLN A 342 -11.15 1.64 25.86
N TYR A 343 -11.80 2.78 25.91
CA TYR A 343 -12.57 3.22 27.07
C TYR A 343 -13.97 3.64 26.62
N GLN A 344 -14.95 2.95 27.15
CA GLN A 344 -16.35 3.12 26.73
C GLN A 344 -16.49 3.02 25.20
N GLN A 345 -16.97 4.07 24.55
CA GLN A 345 -17.20 4.15 23.12
C GLN A 345 -16.01 4.74 22.34
N SER A 346 -14.87 4.94 22.98
CA SER A 346 -13.69 5.55 22.36
C SER A 346 -12.51 4.57 22.37
N LYS A 347 -11.85 4.42 21.23
CA LYS A 347 -10.63 3.63 21.09
C LYS A 347 -9.51 4.50 20.55
N PHE A 348 -8.38 4.52 21.24
CA PHE A 348 -7.18 5.26 20.85
C PHE A 348 -6.10 4.29 20.42
N ASN A 349 -5.49 4.56 19.29
CA ASN A 349 -4.47 3.73 18.67
C ASN A 349 -3.18 4.55 18.49
N ILE A 350 -2.04 3.97 18.83
CA ILE A 350 -0.72 4.54 18.57
C ILE A 350 0.14 3.44 17.97
N SER A 351 0.93 3.76 16.96
CA SER A 351 1.95 2.85 16.44
C SER A 351 3.23 3.57 16.08
N TYR A 352 4.31 2.82 16.11
CA TYR A 352 5.65 3.29 15.82
C TYR A 352 6.36 2.38 14.84
N LEU A 353 7.00 2.97 13.84
CA LEU A 353 7.76 2.28 12.83
C LEU A 353 9.25 2.33 13.19
N VAL A 354 9.83 1.15 13.44
CA VAL A 354 11.25 0.97 13.75
C VAL A 354 11.96 0.58 12.45
N PRO A 355 12.93 1.37 11.97
CA PRO A 355 13.64 1.06 10.74
C PRO A 355 14.47 -0.22 10.92
N ALA A 356 14.37 -1.11 9.93
CA ALA A 356 15.30 -2.23 9.77
C ALA A 356 16.28 -1.87 8.65
N GLY A 357 17.58 -1.84 8.94
CA GLY A 357 18.63 -1.49 7.98
C GLY A 357 19.37 -0.19 8.33
N GLY A 358 20.50 0.02 7.69
CA GLY A 358 21.38 1.17 7.88
C GLY A 358 21.80 1.82 6.57
N GLY A 359 22.30 3.05 6.62
CA GLY A 359 22.82 3.78 5.47
C GLY A 359 21.75 4.20 4.46
N ILE A 360 22.05 4.06 3.17
CA ILE A 360 21.19 4.49 2.04
C ILE A 360 19.87 3.71 1.97
N SER A 361 19.82 2.52 2.58
CA SER A 361 18.62 1.67 2.64
C SER A 361 17.67 2.02 3.79
N ARG A 362 17.92 3.12 4.51
CA ARG A 362 17.05 3.56 5.59
C ARG A 362 15.72 4.03 5.02
N ASN A 363 14.63 3.40 5.47
CA ASN A 363 13.29 3.80 5.06
C ASN A 363 13.04 5.27 5.40
N PRO A 364 12.58 6.11 4.46
CA PRO A 364 12.17 7.50 4.73
C PRO A 364 11.07 7.62 5.79
N LEU A 365 10.30 6.55 6.01
CA LEU A 365 9.27 6.43 7.05
C LEU A 365 9.83 6.08 8.43
N SER A 366 11.14 5.97 8.58
CA SER A 366 11.80 5.65 9.86
C SER A 366 11.33 6.60 10.95
N ASN A 367 11.16 6.06 12.16
CA ASN A 367 10.72 6.80 13.33
C ASN A 367 9.35 7.49 13.17
N THR A 368 8.48 6.99 12.31
CA THR A 368 7.12 7.52 12.13
C THR A 368 6.21 7.03 13.24
N LEU A 369 5.62 7.96 13.97
CA LEU A 369 4.50 7.72 14.89
C LEU A 369 3.19 7.88 14.12
N ARG A 370 2.24 6.98 14.37
CA ARG A 370 0.86 7.11 13.86
C ARG A 370 -0.10 7.18 15.03
N PHE A 371 -1.09 8.04 14.90
CA PHE A 371 -2.13 8.25 15.88
C PHE A 371 -3.49 8.01 15.24
N GLY A 372 -4.38 7.34 15.96
CA GLY A 372 -5.75 7.11 15.51
C GLY A 372 -6.73 7.13 16.68
N SER A 373 -7.92 7.63 16.43
CA SER A 373 -9.03 7.61 17.38
C SER A 373 -10.29 7.16 16.67
N ILE A 374 -11.05 6.31 17.33
CA ILE A 374 -12.35 5.80 16.87
C ILE A 374 -13.38 6.13 17.95
N PHE A 375 -14.50 6.65 17.54
CA PHE A 375 -15.66 6.96 18.37
C PHE A 375 -16.85 6.15 17.87
N TYR A 376 -17.36 5.26 18.70
CA TYR A 376 -18.51 4.42 18.43
C TYR A 376 -19.80 5.05 19.01
N PHE A 377 -20.94 4.77 18.38
CA PHE A 377 -22.23 5.32 18.83
C PHE A 377 -23.35 4.28 18.77
#